data_9e68447d44cc9b0e90153bd28bbbd16f
#
_entry.id   9e68447d44cc9b0e90153bd28bbbd16f
#
_cell.length_a   1.000
_cell.length_b   1.000
_cell.length_c   1.000
_cell.angle_alpha   90.00
_cell.angle_beta   90.00
_cell.angle_gamma   90.00
#
_symmetry.space_group_name_H-M   'P 1'
#
loop_
_entity.id
_entity.type
_entity.pdbx_description
1 polymer ?
#
loop_
_entity_poly.entity_id
_entity_poly.type
_entity_poly.pdbx_seq_one_letter_code
_entity_poly.pdbx_strand_id
1 'polypeptide(L)'
;MKQAATEEDIEKVKVKAIEQGHEPKVLYGVERTVVAVHGKVIEDNRGVMRLLDNVHEVIPIGRSYKLASKTYKDTNTEIKIKDLTIGGKELAFIAGPDSAEYREQTLETAEAVIQAGGNGLRGGAFKPRTSPYSFQGLGEEGLVLLKEAADKHKLPLFSEIMDIQHLQMMENYVDVLQIGARNMQNFKLLEAVGESKLPVLLKRGMSATLEELLLASEYILSRGNENV
;
A
#
# COMPACT_ATOMS: atom_id res chain seq x y z
N MET A 1 21.29 7.94 25.55
CA MET A 1 22.37 7.34 26.37
C MET A 1 21.83 6.97 27.76
N LYS A 2 22.48 6.04 28.48
CA LYS A 2 22.21 5.80 29.92
C LYS A 2 22.72 6.98 30.74
N GLN A 3 22.22 7.13 31.97
CA GLN A 3 22.70 8.21 32.87
C GLN A 3 24.19 8.11 33.19
N ALA A 4 24.74 6.89 33.23
CA ALA A 4 26.16 6.62 33.50
C ALA A 4 27.05 6.73 32.26
N ALA A 5 26.53 7.17 31.11
CA ALA A 5 27.32 7.30 29.89
C ALA A 5 28.36 8.40 30.03
N THR A 6 29.59 8.07 29.67
CA THR A 6 30.74 8.98 29.66
C THR A 6 30.84 9.74 28.34
N GLU A 7 31.67 10.78 28.28
CA GLU A 7 31.99 11.46 27.00
C GLU A 7 32.64 10.50 25.99
N GLU A 8 33.38 9.52 26.45
CA GLU A 8 33.96 8.50 25.60
C GLU A 8 32.89 7.62 24.95
N ASP A 9 31.85 7.24 25.69
CA ASP A 9 30.72 6.47 25.15
C ASP A 9 29.94 7.29 24.11
N ILE A 10 29.75 8.57 24.37
CA ILE A 10 29.10 9.50 23.44
C ILE A 10 29.90 9.60 22.14
N GLU A 11 31.24 9.74 22.26
CA GLU A 11 32.11 9.83 21.10
C GLU A 11 32.12 8.54 20.28
N LYS A 12 32.08 7.36 20.91
CA LYS A 12 31.93 6.07 20.21
C LYS A 12 30.63 6.02 19.37
N VAL A 13 29.53 6.52 19.92
CA VAL A 13 28.25 6.59 19.19
C VAL A 13 28.33 7.57 18.02
N LYS A 14 28.97 8.73 18.18
CA LYS A 14 29.19 9.70 17.11
C LYS A 14 30.05 9.13 15.98
N VAL A 15 31.18 8.55 16.30
CA VAL A 15 32.07 7.91 15.34
C VAL A 15 31.31 6.84 14.54
N LYS A 16 30.54 6.00 15.24
CA LYS A 16 29.75 4.95 14.59
C LYS A 16 28.67 5.51 13.65
N ALA A 17 28.03 6.61 14.04
CA ALA A 17 27.07 7.30 13.18
C ALA A 17 27.74 7.87 11.91
N ILE A 18 28.92 8.48 12.04
CA ILE A 18 29.69 9.02 10.91
C ILE A 18 30.14 7.89 9.96
N GLU A 19 30.63 6.77 10.49
CA GLU A 19 30.98 5.58 9.69
C GLU A 19 29.81 5.06 8.84
N GLN A 20 28.58 5.27 9.30
CA GLN A 20 27.34 4.89 8.61
C GLN A 20 26.79 6.00 7.69
N GLY A 21 27.56 7.07 7.46
CA GLY A 21 27.19 8.17 6.58
C GLY A 21 26.15 9.14 7.18
N HIS A 22 26.06 9.21 8.50
CA HIS A 22 25.14 10.07 9.23
C HIS A 22 25.83 11.25 9.92
N GLU A 23 25.07 12.33 10.17
CA GLU A 23 25.54 13.47 10.92
C GLU A 23 25.01 13.41 12.38
N PRO A 24 25.87 13.10 13.38
CA PRO A 24 25.48 13.08 14.79
C PRO A 24 25.46 14.48 15.40
N LYS A 25 24.42 14.77 16.19
CA LYS A 25 24.33 15.96 17.02
C LYS A 25 24.03 15.57 18.46
N VAL A 26 24.89 15.97 19.39
CA VAL A 26 24.70 15.68 20.81
C VAL A 26 23.83 16.74 21.44
N LEU A 27 22.83 16.30 22.20
CA LEU A 27 21.91 17.13 22.99
C LEU A 27 22.02 16.69 24.45
N TYR A 28 22.58 17.57 25.28
CA TYR A 28 22.72 17.34 26.73
C TYR A 28 21.43 17.76 27.42
N GLY A 29 20.69 16.78 27.88
CA GLY A 29 19.46 17.01 28.66
C GLY A 29 19.74 16.90 30.16
N VAL A 30 18.79 17.36 30.98
CA VAL A 30 18.92 17.34 32.45
C VAL A 30 18.98 15.89 32.98
N GLU A 31 18.18 14.99 32.38
CA GLU A 31 18.12 13.62 32.84
C GLU A 31 18.96 12.65 31.99
N ARG A 32 19.11 12.91 30.69
CA ARG A 32 19.82 12.04 29.76
C ARG A 32 20.41 12.82 28.61
N THR A 33 21.56 12.33 28.11
CA THR A 33 22.13 12.81 26.86
C THR A 33 21.52 12.05 25.69
N VAL A 34 21.15 12.76 24.64
CA VAL A 34 20.64 12.24 23.38
C VAL A 34 21.64 12.52 22.27
N VAL A 35 21.99 11.50 21.50
CA VAL A 35 22.73 11.68 20.26
C VAL A 35 21.71 11.60 19.12
N ALA A 36 21.31 12.74 18.59
CA ALA A 36 20.43 12.82 17.41
C ALA A 36 21.27 12.53 16.15
N VAL A 37 20.81 11.62 15.34
CA VAL A 37 21.52 11.18 14.13
C VAL A 37 20.69 11.57 12.92
N HIS A 38 21.25 12.43 12.07
CA HIS A 38 20.62 12.91 10.84
C HIS A 38 21.24 12.22 9.63
N GLY A 39 20.44 11.85 8.65
CA GLY A 39 20.90 11.26 7.39
C GLY A 39 19.85 10.38 6.72
N LYS A 40 20.13 9.98 5.48
CA LYS A 40 19.31 8.97 4.79
C LYS A 40 19.56 7.60 5.42
N VAL A 41 18.53 7.01 6.00
CA VAL A 41 18.59 5.62 6.46
C VAL A 41 18.51 4.72 5.20
N ILE A 42 19.65 4.26 4.73
CA ILE A 42 19.75 3.34 3.58
C ILE A 42 19.52 1.90 4.07
N GLU A 43 19.96 1.58 5.29
CA GLU A 43 19.76 0.29 5.94
C GLU A 43 19.35 0.49 7.40
N ASP A 44 18.64 -0.50 7.98
CA ASP A 44 18.27 -0.44 9.40
C ASP A 44 19.48 -0.78 10.30
N ASN A 45 20.30 0.21 10.56
CA ASN A 45 21.49 0.12 11.40
C ASN A 45 21.21 0.28 12.91
N ARG A 46 19.94 0.32 13.32
CA ARG A 46 19.53 0.48 14.73
C ARG A 46 20.08 -0.63 15.62
N GLY A 47 20.16 -1.86 15.09
CA GLY A 47 20.73 -3.00 15.80
C GLY A 47 22.18 -2.77 16.23
N VAL A 48 23.00 -2.24 15.34
CA VAL A 48 24.42 -1.95 15.61
C VAL A 48 24.56 -0.86 16.67
N MET A 49 23.76 0.21 16.59
CA MET A 49 23.76 1.29 17.57
C MET A 49 23.32 0.84 18.98
N ARG A 50 22.38 -0.13 19.06
CA ARG A 50 21.92 -0.71 20.34
C ARG A 50 22.97 -1.54 21.05
N LEU A 51 23.96 -2.07 20.32
CA LEU A 51 25.02 -2.90 20.87
C LEU A 51 26.17 -2.07 21.47
N LEU A 52 26.18 -0.74 21.26
CA LEU A 52 27.21 0.11 21.83
C LEU A 52 27.00 0.30 23.34
N ASP A 53 28.12 0.34 24.07
CA ASP A 53 28.11 0.51 25.52
C ASP A 53 27.37 1.80 25.92
N ASN A 54 26.63 1.72 27.01
CA ASN A 54 25.86 2.83 27.58
C ASN A 54 24.83 3.48 26.64
N VAL A 55 24.50 2.88 25.52
CA VAL A 55 23.26 3.19 24.79
C VAL A 55 22.10 2.62 25.59
N HIS A 56 21.13 3.46 25.94
CA HIS A 56 19.92 3.02 26.64
C HIS A 56 18.89 2.51 25.65
N GLU A 57 18.61 3.29 24.62
CA GLU A 57 17.60 3.02 23.61
C GLU A 57 17.95 3.77 22.31
N VAL A 58 17.55 3.18 21.19
CA VAL A 58 17.61 3.83 19.86
C VAL A 58 16.19 4.00 19.36
N ILE A 59 15.75 5.27 19.28
CA ILE A 59 14.39 5.64 18.90
C ILE A 59 14.42 6.24 17.49
N PRO A 60 13.68 5.70 16.53
CA PRO A 60 13.54 6.34 15.22
C PRO A 60 12.68 7.62 15.38
N ILE A 61 13.20 8.76 14.92
CA ILE A 61 12.47 10.04 14.95
C ILE A 61 11.64 10.24 13.67
N GLY A 62 11.83 9.40 12.66
CA GLY A 62 11.06 9.42 11.42
C GLY A 62 9.90 8.43 11.42
N ARG A 63 8.95 8.63 10.52
CA ARG A 63 7.93 7.63 10.24
C ARG A 63 8.58 6.41 9.62
N SER A 64 8.05 5.21 9.91
CA SER A 64 8.51 3.94 9.34
C SER A 64 8.30 3.87 7.83
N TYR A 65 7.24 4.53 7.31
CA TYR A 65 6.93 4.69 5.89
C TYR A 65 7.46 6.04 5.35
N LYS A 66 7.90 6.06 4.09
CA LYS A 66 8.55 7.22 3.44
C LYS A 66 7.77 7.70 2.23
N LEU A 67 7.60 6.85 1.22
CA LEU A 67 6.95 7.17 -0.05
C LEU A 67 5.45 7.51 0.12
N ALA A 68 4.78 6.83 1.05
CA ALA A 68 3.40 7.10 1.44
C ALA A 68 3.24 8.35 2.33
N SER A 69 4.33 9.07 2.64
CA SER A 69 4.32 10.23 3.53
C SER A 69 4.19 11.54 2.76
N LYS A 70 3.43 12.50 3.32
CA LYS A 70 3.39 13.89 2.84
C LYS A 70 4.76 14.60 2.85
N THR A 71 5.75 14.07 3.57
CA THR A 71 7.12 14.59 3.53
C THR A 71 7.87 14.19 2.26
N TYR A 72 7.43 13.13 1.57
CA TYR A 72 7.98 12.73 0.27
C TYR A 72 7.33 13.51 -0.88
N LYS A 73 6.01 13.68 -0.82
CA LYS A 73 5.22 14.41 -1.83
C LYS A 73 4.20 15.30 -1.10
N ASP A 74 4.38 16.59 -1.18
CA ASP A 74 3.53 17.59 -0.49
C ASP A 74 2.17 17.77 -1.17
N THR A 75 2.09 17.46 -2.47
CA THR A 75 0.83 17.49 -3.24
C THR A 75 -0.01 16.25 -2.99
N ASN A 76 -1.32 16.38 -3.14
CA ASN A 76 -2.22 15.24 -3.12
C ASN A 76 -2.00 14.36 -4.36
N THR A 77 -2.13 13.06 -4.17
CA THR A 77 -2.13 12.12 -5.29
C THR A 77 -3.49 12.15 -5.98
N GLU A 78 -3.48 12.36 -7.28
CA GLU A 78 -4.66 12.25 -8.14
C GLU A 78 -4.40 11.11 -9.13
N ILE A 79 -5.31 10.13 -9.17
CA ILE A 79 -5.20 8.95 -10.02
C ILE A 79 -6.29 9.03 -11.08
N LYS A 80 -5.87 9.17 -12.35
CA LYS A 80 -6.79 9.22 -13.48
C LYS A 80 -6.98 7.84 -14.09
N ILE A 81 -8.24 7.40 -14.19
CA ILE A 81 -8.65 6.10 -14.72
C ILE A 81 -9.79 6.34 -15.71
N LYS A 82 -9.53 6.30 -17.01
CA LYS A 82 -10.49 6.74 -18.04
C LYS A 82 -11.00 8.16 -17.72
N ASP A 83 -12.31 8.33 -17.55
CA ASP A 83 -12.94 9.62 -17.22
C ASP A 83 -13.06 9.87 -15.71
N LEU A 84 -12.69 8.90 -14.86
CA LEU A 84 -12.70 9.01 -13.40
C LEU A 84 -11.37 9.56 -12.89
N THR A 85 -11.41 10.53 -11.97
CA THR A 85 -10.25 10.99 -11.20
C THR A 85 -10.47 10.75 -9.72
N ILE A 86 -9.64 9.91 -9.11
CA ILE A 86 -9.66 9.65 -7.66
C ILE A 86 -8.67 10.58 -6.98
N GLY A 87 -9.07 11.20 -5.87
CA GLY A 87 -8.24 12.17 -5.13
C GLY A 87 -8.37 13.62 -5.60
N GLY A 88 -9.13 13.88 -6.68
CA GLY A 88 -9.48 15.20 -7.18
C GLY A 88 -10.63 15.86 -6.40
N LYS A 89 -11.33 16.78 -7.06
CA LYS A 89 -12.46 17.52 -6.44
C LYS A 89 -13.77 16.76 -6.45
N GLU A 90 -13.95 15.85 -7.40
CA GLU A 90 -15.18 15.08 -7.56
C GLU A 90 -15.12 13.78 -6.74
N LEU A 91 -16.28 13.31 -6.33
CA LEU A 91 -16.40 12.05 -5.61
C LEU A 91 -16.39 10.87 -6.58
N ALA A 92 -15.60 9.84 -6.27
CA ALA A 92 -15.62 8.57 -6.96
C ALA A 92 -16.62 7.62 -6.28
N PHE A 93 -17.69 7.26 -6.99
CA PHE A 93 -18.67 6.27 -6.56
C PHE A 93 -18.44 4.96 -7.31
N ILE A 94 -17.78 4.01 -6.65
CA ILE A 94 -17.43 2.71 -7.20
C ILE A 94 -18.35 1.66 -6.59
N ALA A 95 -19.22 1.11 -7.38
CA ALA A 95 -20.21 0.13 -6.95
C ALA A 95 -20.29 -1.05 -7.93
N GLY A 96 -20.97 -2.12 -7.54
CA GLY A 96 -21.13 -3.30 -8.38
C GLY A 96 -21.37 -4.57 -7.56
N PRO A 97 -21.50 -5.72 -8.21
CA PRO A 97 -21.79 -6.97 -7.54
C PRO A 97 -20.61 -7.42 -6.68
N ASP A 98 -20.89 -8.08 -5.55
CA ASP A 98 -19.81 -8.74 -4.80
C ASP A 98 -19.08 -9.76 -5.68
N SER A 99 -19.84 -10.51 -6.46
CA SER A 99 -19.39 -11.59 -7.33
C SER A 99 -20.05 -11.49 -8.69
N ALA A 100 -19.30 -11.62 -9.77
CA ALA A 100 -19.88 -11.93 -11.08
C ALA A 100 -20.28 -13.40 -11.11
N GLU A 101 -21.59 -13.67 -11.20
CA GLU A 101 -22.11 -15.05 -11.14
C GLU A 101 -22.71 -15.48 -12.48
N TYR A 102 -23.38 -14.57 -13.19
CA TYR A 102 -23.92 -14.78 -14.53
C TYR A 102 -24.08 -13.44 -15.26
N ARG A 103 -24.25 -13.53 -16.57
CA ARG A 103 -24.19 -12.36 -17.46
C ARG A 103 -25.29 -11.32 -17.16
N GLU A 104 -26.53 -11.76 -17.02
CA GLU A 104 -27.68 -10.88 -16.79
C GLU A 104 -27.51 -10.08 -15.50
N GLN A 105 -27.18 -10.75 -14.38
CA GLN A 105 -26.91 -10.09 -13.09
C GLN A 105 -25.82 -9.01 -13.23
N THR A 106 -24.73 -9.31 -13.93
CA THR A 106 -23.60 -8.41 -14.09
C THR A 106 -23.99 -7.16 -14.88
N LEU A 107 -24.73 -7.33 -16.00
CA LEU A 107 -25.19 -6.24 -16.85
C LEU A 107 -26.25 -5.38 -16.15
N GLU A 108 -27.24 -5.98 -15.49
CA GLU A 108 -28.28 -5.27 -14.75
C GLU A 108 -27.69 -4.47 -13.57
N THR A 109 -26.72 -5.06 -12.88
CA THR A 109 -26.03 -4.35 -11.79
C THR A 109 -25.25 -3.14 -12.31
N ALA A 110 -24.53 -3.26 -13.44
CA ALA A 110 -23.81 -2.13 -14.03
C ALA A 110 -24.77 -1.01 -14.46
N GLU A 111 -25.93 -1.36 -15.02
CA GLU A 111 -26.99 -0.40 -15.35
C GLU A 111 -27.50 0.33 -14.10
N ALA A 112 -27.77 -0.41 -13.02
CA ALA A 112 -28.21 0.17 -11.75
C ALA A 112 -27.16 1.09 -11.13
N VAL A 113 -25.86 0.77 -11.26
CA VAL A 113 -24.75 1.62 -10.80
C VAL A 113 -24.78 2.97 -11.52
N ILE A 114 -24.94 2.98 -12.85
CA ILE A 114 -25.05 4.23 -13.63
C ILE A 114 -26.28 5.03 -13.23
N GLN A 115 -27.44 4.40 -13.13
CA GLN A 115 -28.68 5.07 -12.73
C GLN A 115 -28.60 5.69 -11.34
N ALA A 116 -27.80 5.09 -10.44
CA ALA A 116 -27.52 5.62 -9.10
C ALA A 116 -26.43 6.71 -9.07
N GLY A 117 -25.85 7.09 -10.23
CA GLY A 117 -24.78 8.09 -10.32
C GLY A 117 -23.39 7.53 -10.03
N GLY A 118 -23.21 6.20 -10.07
CA GLY A 118 -21.89 5.57 -9.96
C GLY A 118 -21.03 5.85 -11.19
N ASN A 119 -19.72 6.03 -10.96
CA ASN A 119 -18.75 6.35 -12.00
C ASN A 119 -17.58 5.36 -12.05
N GLY A 120 -17.69 4.24 -11.35
CA GLY A 120 -16.80 3.08 -11.42
C GLY A 120 -17.56 1.79 -11.15
N LEU A 121 -17.24 0.72 -11.89
CA LEU A 121 -17.79 -0.62 -11.67
C LEU A 121 -16.79 -1.47 -10.90
N ARG A 122 -17.22 -2.11 -9.82
CA ARG A 122 -16.42 -3.14 -9.16
C ARG A 122 -17.11 -4.49 -9.23
N GLY A 123 -16.34 -5.56 -9.33
CA GLY A 123 -16.88 -6.91 -9.24
C GLY A 123 -15.78 -7.92 -8.97
N GLY A 124 -16.10 -8.99 -8.23
CA GLY A 124 -15.17 -10.08 -7.96
C GLY A 124 -15.33 -11.21 -8.97
N ALA A 125 -14.27 -11.53 -9.69
CA ALA A 125 -14.20 -12.72 -10.55
C ALA A 125 -13.56 -13.90 -9.79
N PHE A 126 -12.67 -13.61 -8.85
CA PHE A 126 -12.06 -14.55 -7.91
C PHE A 126 -12.53 -14.21 -6.50
N LYS A 127 -12.93 -15.22 -5.73
CA LYS A 127 -13.55 -15.01 -4.40
C LYS A 127 -12.77 -15.72 -3.30
N PRO A 128 -12.13 -14.96 -2.38
CA PRO A 128 -11.51 -15.55 -1.20
C PRO A 128 -12.60 -16.01 -0.21
N ARG A 129 -12.79 -17.30 -0.07
CA ARG A 129 -13.80 -17.88 0.82
C ARG A 129 -13.17 -18.62 1.98
N THR A 130 -13.79 -18.53 3.15
CA THR A 130 -13.37 -19.28 4.34
C THR A 130 -13.59 -20.79 4.14
N SER A 131 -14.68 -21.16 3.46
CA SER A 131 -14.98 -22.55 3.12
C SER A 131 -14.54 -22.88 1.69
N PRO A 132 -13.81 -23.99 1.48
CA PRO A 132 -13.44 -24.44 0.14
C PRO A 132 -14.64 -24.92 -0.69
N TYR A 133 -15.78 -25.18 -0.05
CA TYR A 133 -17.01 -25.62 -0.72
C TYR A 133 -17.90 -24.47 -1.18
N SER A 134 -17.56 -23.22 -0.80
CA SER A 134 -18.28 -22.04 -1.28
C SER A 134 -17.87 -21.69 -2.71
N PHE A 135 -18.72 -20.94 -3.41
CA PHE A 135 -18.43 -20.43 -4.75
C PHE A 135 -17.12 -19.63 -4.76
N GLN A 136 -16.17 -20.05 -5.58
CA GLN A 136 -14.82 -19.47 -5.66
C GLN A 136 -14.68 -18.37 -6.71
N GLY A 137 -15.77 -18.01 -7.39
CA GLY A 137 -15.77 -17.11 -8.55
C GLY A 137 -15.71 -17.85 -9.87
N LEU A 138 -16.00 -17.14 -10.95
CA LEU A 138 -15.96 -17.67 -12.32
C LEU A 138 -14.56 -17.59 -12.95
N GLY A 139 -13.58 -16.98 -12.25
CA GLY A 139 -12.25 -16.79 -12.82
C GLY A 139 -12.26 -15.86 -14.03
N GLU A 140 -11.57 -16.25 -15.11
CA GLU A 140 -11.47 -15.44 -16.32
C GLU A 140 -12.83 -15.18 -16.98
N GLU A 141 -13.76 -16.13 -16.97
CA GLU A 141 -15.13 -15.94 -17.47
C GLU A 141 -15.82 -14.79 -16.72
N GLY A 142 -15.65 -14.70 -15.41
CA GLY A 142 -16.16 -13.59 -14.60
C GLY A 142 -15.55 -12.24 -14.98
N LEU A 143 -14.26 -12.20 -15.34
CA LEU A 143 -13.60 -10.98 -15.85
C LEU A 143 -14.17 -10.55 -17.19
N VAL A 144 -14.46 -11.50 -18.10
CA VAL A 144 -15.10 -11.22 -19.39
C VAL A 144 -16.48 -10.60 -19.19
N LEU A 145 -17.30 -11.14 -18.30
CA LEU A 145 -18.64 -10.59 -18.00
C LEU A 145 -18.55 -9.17 -17.40
N LEU A 146 -17.62 -8.96 -16.45
CA LEU A 146 -17.41 -7.64 -15.84
C LEU A 146 -16.91 -6.62 -16.86
N LYS A 147 -15.99 -7.04 -17.75
CA LYS A 147 -15.45 -6.19 -18.82
C LYS A 147 -16.53 -5.78 -19.81
N GLU A 148 -17.38 -6.73 -20.25
CA GLU A 148 -18.53 -6.45 -21.11
C GLU A 148 -19.44 -5.37 -20.49
N ALA A 149 -19.78 -5.56 -19.22
CA ALA A 149 -20.64 -4.63 -18.50
C ALA A 149 -20.01 -3.24 -18.32
N ALA A 150 -18.72 -3.19 -17.98
CA ALA A 150 -17.96 -1.95 -17.82
C ALA A 150 -17.82 -1.19 -19.14
N ASP A 151 -17.50 -1.87 -20.23
CA ASP A 151 -17.31 -1.25 -21.55
C ASP A 151 -18.63 -0.71 -22.13
N LYS A 152 -19.75 -1.40 -21.93
CA LYS A 152 -21.08 -0.93 -22.33
C LYS A 152 -21.39 0.46 -21.78
N HIS A 153 -20.94 0.75 -20.56
CA HIS A 153 -21.19 2.02 -19.86
C HIS A 153 -19.95 2.92 -19.74
N LYS A 154 -18.83 2.52 -20.37
CA LYS A 154 -17.52 3.23 -20.31
C LYS A 154 -17.01 3.44 -18.88
N LEU A 155 -17.40 2.57 -17.94
CA LEU A 155 -16.95 2.61 -16.56
C LEU A 155 -15.53 2.05 -16.42
N PRO A 156 -14.67 2.63 -15.57
CA PRO A 156 -13.48 1.93 -15.11
C PRO A 156 -13.86 0.71 -14.27
N LEU A 157 -13.17 -0.41 -14.54
CA LEU A 157 -13.42 -1.70 -13.89
C LEU A 157 -12.40 -1.98 -12.80
N PHE A 158 -12.91 -2.25 -11.60
CA PHE A 158 -12.15 -2.64 -10.42
C PHE A 158 -12.40 -4.11 -10.10
N SER A 159 -11.36 -4.95 -10.03
CA SER A 159 -11.51 -6.34 -9.62
C SER A 159 -10.36 -6.82 -8.74
N GLU A 160 -10.67 -7.73 -7.82
CA GLU A 160 -9.70 -8.24 -6.84
C GLU A 160 -8.76 -9.28 -7.46
N ILE A 161 -7.45 -9.03 -7.34
CA ILE A 161 -6.41 -10.00 -7.62
C ILE A 161 -6.05 -10.76 -6.34
N MET A 162 -5.97 -12.08 -6.42
CA MET A 162 -5.67 -12.95 -5.28
C MET A 162 -4.31 -13.64 -5.39
N ASP A 163 -3.81 -13.83 -6.61
CA ASP A 163 -2.58 -14.55 -6.90
C ASP A 163 -1.77 -13.84 -7.99
N ILE A 164 -0.44 -13.88 -7.87
CA ILE A 164 0.48 -13.30 -8.85
C ILE A 164 0.29 -13.91 -10.23
N GLN A 165 -0.04 -15.22 -10.30
CA GLN A 165 -0.25 -15.93 -11.57
C GLN A 165 -1.38 -15.32 -12.41
N HIS A 166 -2.32 -14.63 -11.78
CA HIS A 166 -3.43 -13.98 -12.47
C HIS A 166 -3.10 -12.57 -12.99
N LEU A 167 -1.97 -11.99 -12.60
CA LEU A 167 -1.66 -10.59 -12.89
C LEU A 167 -1.69 -10.28 -14.39
N GLN A 168 -0.91 -11.02 -15.18
CA GLN A 168 -0.82 -10.81 -16.64
C GLN A 168 -2.18 -10.96 -17.34
N MET A 169 -2.99 -11.91 -16.89
CA MET A 169 -4.35 -12.11 -17.43
C MET A 169 -5.25 -10.92 -17.04
N MET A 170 -5.26 -10.54 -15.77
CA MET A 170 -6.14 -9.47 -15.27
C MET A 170 -5.85 -8.12 -15.91
N GLU A 171 -4.59 -7.81 -16.23
CA GLU A 171 -4.20 -6.58 -16.93
C GLU A 171 -4.90 -6.38 -18.29
N ASN A 172 -5.41 -7.46 -18.90
CA ASN A 172 -6.18 -7.37 -20.15
C ASN A 172 -7.66 -6.99 -19.94
N TYR A 173 -8.16 -7.10 -18.71
CA TYR A 173 -9.59 -6.94 -18.40
C TYR A 173 -9.89 -5.73 -17.54
N VAL A 174 -9.07 -5.47 -16.51
CA VAL A 174 -9.39 -4.49 -15.48
C VAL A 174 -8.62 -3.17 -15.68
N ASP A 175 -9.17 -2.10 -15.14
CA ASP A 175 -8.52 -0.79 -15.12
C ASP A 175 -7.84 -0.52 -13.76
N VAL A 176 -8.25 -1.23 -12.70
CA VAL A 176 -7.70 -1.11 -11.35
C VAL A 176 -7.61 -2.48 -10.70
N LEU A 177 -6.45 -2.80 -10.15
CA LEU A 177 -6.23 -4.01 -9.35
C LEU A 177 -6.62 -3.75 -7.90
N GLN A 178 -7.57 -4.51 -7.37
CA GLN A 178 -7.91 -4.44 -5.95
C GLN A 178 -7.14 -5.50 -5.18
N ILE A 179 -6.43 -5.08 -4.12
CA ILE A 179 -5.87 -5.99 -3.12
C ILE A 179 -6.83 -6.10 -1.95
N GLY A 180 -7.38 -7.27 -1.75
CA GLY A 180 -8.32 -7.55 -0.66
C GLY A 180 -7.66 -7.46 0.72
N ALA A 181 -8.47 -7.21 1.76
CA ALA A 181 -7.99 -7.04 3.13
C ALA A 181 -7.16 -8.25 3.65
N ARG A 182 -7.49 -9.46 3.21
CA ARG A 182 -6.74 -10.69 3.56
C ARG A 182 -5.36 -10.75 2.92
N ASN A 183 -5.13 -10.02 1.81
CA ASN A 183 -3.89 -9.97 1.06
C ASN A 183 -3.05 -8.71 1.35
N MET A 184 -3.45 -7.85 2.31
CA MET A 184 -2.66 -6.66 2.66
C MET A 184 -1.23 -7.00 3.08
N GLN A 185 -0.99 -8.16 3.66
CA GLN A 185 0.33 -8.65 4.08
C GLN A 185 0.93 -9.69 3.13
N ASN A 186 0.34 -9.90 1.97
CA ASN A 186 0.92 -10.71 0.90
C ASN A 186 1.95 -9.87 0.14
N PHE A 187 3.12 -9.63 0.77
CA PHE A 187 4.13 -8.71 0.26
C PHE A 187 4.63 -9.08 -1.13
N LYS A 188 4.67 -10.36 -1.48
CA LYS A 188 5.05 -10.78 -2.85
C LYS A 188 4.01 -10.36 -3.89
N LEU A 189 2.73 -10.45 -3.56
CA LEU A 189 1.66 -9.93 -4.42
C LEU A 189 1.74 -8.41 -4.53
N LEU A 190 2.02 -7.71 -3.41
CA LEU A 190 2.18 -6.25 -3.42
C LEU A 190 3.37 -5.80 -4.29
N GLU A 191 4.50 -6.50 -4.22
CA GLU A 191 5.65 -6.25 -5.09
C GLU A 191 5.26 -6.43 -6.57
N ALA A 192 4.58 -7.53 -6.91
CA ALA A 192 4.19 -7.83 -8.28
C ALA A 192 3.22 -6.79 -8.86
N VAL A 193 2.18 -6.38 -8.11
CA VAL A 193 1.26 -5.31 -8.57
C VAL A 193 1.93 -3.93 -8.58
N GLY A 194 2.99 -3.75 -7.80
CA GLY A 194 3.84 -2.57 -7.83
C GLY A 194 4.67 -2.43 -9.11
N GLU A 195 4.93 -3.53 -9.82
CA GLU A 195 5.58 -3.55 -11.14
C GLU A 195 4.58 -3.34 -12.28
N SER A 196 3.28 -3.51 -12.01
CA SER A 196 2.19 -3.22 -12.95
C SER A 196 2.03 -1.71 -13.17
N LYS A 197 1.49 -1.35 -14.32
CA LYS A 197 1.12 0.05 -14.65
C LYS A 197 -0.29 0.42 -14.19
N LEU A 198 -1.10 -0.58 -13.82
CA LEU A 198 -2.47 -0.34 -13.37
C LEU A 198 -2.49 0.23 -11.96
N PRO A 199 -3.40 1.18 -11.68
CA PRO A 199 -3.66 1.64 -10.32
C PRO A 199 -4.03 0.49 -9.39
N VAL A 200 -3.68 0.65 -8.11
CA VAL A 200 -3.94 -0.36 -7.07
C VAL A 200 -4.84 0.21 -5.98
N LEU A 201 -5.97 -0.45 -5.73
CA LEU A 201 -6.81 -0.20 -4.58
C LEU A 201 -6.41 -1.17 -3.46
N LEU A 202 -5.61 -0.69 -2.51
CA LEU A 202 -5.15 -1.48 -1.37
C LEU A 202 -6.13 -1.36 -0.21
N LYS A 203 -6.78 -2.47 0.17
CA LYS A 203 -7.68 -2.51 1.33
C LYS A 203 -6.90 -2.82 2.62
N ARG A 204 -7.23 -2.05 3.69
CA ARG A 204 -6.67 -2.30 5.02
C ARG A 204 -7.14 -3.65 5.56
N GLY A 205 -6.24 -4.42 6.17
CA GLY A 205 -6.54 -5.63 6.90
C GLY A 205 -7.48 -5.37 8.07
N MET A 206 -8.31 -6.37 8.44
CA MET A 206 -9.39 -6.23 9.43
C MET A 206 -8.90 -5.76 10.80
N SER A 207 -7.69 -6.15 11.20
CA SER A 207 -7.08 -5.77 12.49
C SER A 207 -5.77 -4.99 12.31
N ALA A 208 -5.48 -4.53 11.09
CA ALA A 208 -4.27 -3.79 10.80
C ALA A 208 -4.35 -2.34 11.29
N THR A 209 -3.22 -1.82 11.74
CA THR A 209 -3.06 -0.40 12.04
C THR A 209 -2.95 0.43 10.75
N LEU A 210 -3.07 1.75 10.84
CA LEU A 210 -2.81 2.64 9.71
C LEU A 210 -1.35 2.61 9.29
N GLU A 211 -0.42 2.45 10.24
CA GLU A 211 1.00 2.32 9.96
C GLU A 211 1.29 1.06 9.13
N GLU A 212 0.70 -0.08 9.47
CA GLU A 212 0.83 -1.32 8.70
C GLU A 212 0.25 -1.19 7.29
N LEU A 213 -0.87 -0.48 7.10
CA LEU A 213 -1.41 -0.18 5.78
C LEU A 213 -0.44 0.67 4.96
N LEU A 214 0.13 1.71 5.56
CA LEU A 214 1.09 2.60 4.87
C LEU A 214 2.39 1.87 4.55
N LEU A 215 2.87 0.99 5.42
CA LEU A 215 4.01 0.12 5.14
C LEU A 215 3.70 -0.91 4.04
N ALA A 216 2.49 -1.43 3.99
CA ALA A 216 2.06 -2.29 2.88
C ALA A 216 2.03 -1.52 1.54
N SER A 217 1.58 -0.25 1.55
CA SER A 217 1.62 0.59 0.35
C SER A 217 3.05 0.90 -0.10
N GLU A 218 4.04 0.99 0.81
CA GLU A 218 5.46 1.16 0.47
C GLU A 218 5.99 0.03 -0.44
N TYR A 219 5.51 -1.21 -0.27
CA TYR A 219 5.90 -2.32 -1.15
C TYR A 219 5.49 -2.05 -2.61
N ILE A 220 4.31 -1.47 -2.84
CA ILE A 220 3.82 -1.12 -4.17
C ILE A 220 4.58 0.09 -4.70
N LEU A 221 4.65 1.17 -3.91
CA LEU A 221 5.32 2.42 -4.26
C LEU A 221 6.82 2.21 -4.57
N SER A 222 7.51 1.36 -3.80
CA SER A 222 8.93 1.07 -3.97
C SER A 222 9.26 0.35 -5.29
N ARG A 223 8.26 -0.26 -5.94
CA ARG A 223 8.39 -0.88 -7.27
C ARG A 223 8.09 0.10 -8.41
N GLY A 224 7.75 1.36 -8.10
CA GLY A 224 7.54 2.42 -9.08
C GLY A 224 6.08 2.69 -9.44
N ASN A 225 5.12 1.98 -8.86
CA ASN A 225 3.70 2.29 -9.05
C ASN A 225 3.24 3.31 -8.00
N GLU A 226 3.13 4.57 -8.41
CA GLU A 226 2.66 5.66 -7.54
C GLU A 226 1.12 5.78 -7.48
N ASN A 227 0.39 4.98 -8.23
CA ASN A 227 -1.07 5.01 -8.32
C ASN A 227 -1.71 4.05 -7.29
N VAL A 228 -1.58 4.37 -5.99
CA VAL A 228 -2.09 3.56 -4.87
C VAL A 228 -3.04 4.36 -4.01
#